data_0f21b611218188851f63585472eb9967
#
_entry.id   0f21b611218188851f63585472eb9967
#
_cell.length_a   1.000
_cell.length_b   1.000
_cell.length_c   1.000
_cell.angle_alpha   90.00
_cell.angle_beta   90.00
_cell.angle_gamma   90.00
#
_symmetry.space_group_name_H-M   'P 1'
#
loop_
_entity.id
_entity.type
_entity.pdbx_description
1 polymer ?
#
loop_
_entity_poly.entity_id
_entity_poly.type
_entity_poly.pdbx_seq_one_letter_code
_entity_poly.pdbx_strand_id
1 'polypeptide(L)'
;IAVFAVLIAICSWISIPTTVPFTLQTFAVFLAVGVLGGKRGSLSVLIYILLGAVGIPVFAGFSGGFGILLGSTGGYIIGFLFSALLMWGMEALLGKKTWVLGLSMVLGLIVCYAIGTVWFMAVYTKNSGPVGLAAVLSWCVIPFIIPDPFHQFIYLLCSTLYRIDHPELDPDHDQQHCQGKDQ
;
A
#
# COMPACT_ATOMS: atom_id res chain seq x y z
N ILE A 1 2.92 10.82 -10.67
CA ILE A 1 3.18 9.38 -10.78
C ILE A 1 4.67 9.10 -10.51
N ALA A 2 5.59 9.62 -11.32
CA ALA A 2 7.03 9.35 -11.17
C ALA A 2 7.57 9.72 -9.77
N VAL A 3 7.21 10.89 -9.25
CA VAL A 3 7.60 11.33 -7.90
C VAL A 3 7.17 10.34 -6.82
N PHE A 4 5.97 9.80 -6.91
CA PHE A 4 5.50 8.82 -5.94
C PHE A 4 6.15 7.45 -6.12
N ALA A 5 6.50 7.03 -7.33
CA ALA A 5 7.30 5.82 -7.54
C ALA A 5 8.69 5.95 -6.89
N VAL A 6 9.34 7.11 -7.01
CA VAL A 6 10.60 7.41 -6.31
C VAL A 6 10.41 7.48 -4.79
N LEU A 7 9.32 8.09 -4.32
CA LEU A 7 9.00 8.15 -2.88
C LEU A 7 8.84 6.74 -2.28
N ILE A 8 8.14 5.84 -2.99
CA ILE A 8 8.01 4.44 -2.57
C ILE A 8 9.39 3.77 -2.48
N ALA A 9 10.28 4.01 -3.44
CA ALA A 9 11.66 3.50 -3.41
C ALA A 9 12.45 4.02 -2.21
N ILE A 10 12.41 5.33 -1.92
CA ILE A 10 13.08 5.93 -0.76
C ILE A 10 12.53 5.33 0.53
N CYS A 11 11.22 5.19 0.67
CA CYS A 11 10.59 4.58 1.84
C CYS A 11 10.92 3.09 1.99
N SER A 12 11.17 2.36 0.90
CA SER A 12 11.61 0.97 0.94
C SER A 12 13.04 0.82 1.48
N TRP A 13 13.90 1.82 1.29
CA TRP A 13 15.26 1.82 1.82
C TRP A 13 15.31 2.08 3.34
N ILE A 14 14.29 2.78 3.87
CA ILE A 14 14.13 2.93 5.32
C ILE A 14 13.56 1.61 5.85
N SER A 15 14.45 0.69 6.19
CA SER A 15 14.08 -0.66 6.58
C SER A 15 14.81 -1.13 7.83
N ILE A 16 14.08 -1.86 8.69
CA ILE A 16 14.66 -2.62 9.79
C ILE A 16 14.86 -4.04 9.29
N PRO A 17 16.10 -4.57 9.29
CA PRO A 17 16.39 -5.90 8.77
C PRO A 17 15.81 -6.96 9.73
N THR A 18 14.76 -7.62 9.28
CA THR A 18 14.12 -8.77 9.92
C THR A 18 13.93 -9.86 8.87
N THR A 19 13.33 -11.00 9.24
CA THR A 19 13.06 -12.11 8.28
C THR A 19 12.25 -11.64 7.08
N VAL A 20 11.26 -10.79 7.31
CA VAL A 20 10.63 -9.94 6.29
C VAL A 20 10.95 -8.49 6.69
N PRO A 21 11.73 -7.74 5.90
CA PRO A 21 12.19 -6.41 6.30
C PRO A 21 11.00 -5.49 6.59
N PHE A 22 11.00 -4.91 7.77
CA PHE A 22 10.04 -3.86 8.12
C PHE A 22 10.45 -2.56 7.43
N THR A 23 9.60 -2.04 6.57
CA THR A 23 9.88 -0.85 5.76
C THR A 23 8.76 0.18 5.87
N LEU A 24 9.06 1.44 5.58
CA LEU A 24 8.03 2.48 5.37
C LEU A 24 7.36 2.38 3.99
N GLN A 25 7.63 1.33 3.23
CA GLN A 25 7.10 1.12 1.89
C GLN A 25 5.58 1.01 1.88
N THR A 26 4.99 0.27 2.84
CA THR A 26 3.55 0.13 3.00
C THR A 26 2.88 1.50 3.11
N PHE A 27 3.40 2.36 3.99
CA PHE A 27 2.90 3.73 4.14
C PHE A 27 2.96 4.52 2.82
N ALA A 28 4.10 4.47 2.11
CA ALA A 28 4.27 5.22 0.86
C ALA A 28 3.34 4.73 -0.26
N VAL A 29 3.06 3.43 -0.33
CA VAL A 29 2.09 2.85 -1.27
C VAL A 29 0.69 3.38 -1.01
N PHE A 30 0.21 3.30 0.23
CA PHE A 30 -1.12 3.79 0.59
C PHE A 30 -1.22 5.31 0.45
N LEU A 31 -0.16 6.05 0.80
CA LEU A 31 -0.06 7.50 0.58
C LEU A 31 -0.18 7.84 -0.92
N ALA A 32 0.51 7.10 -1.78
CA ALA A 32 0.45 7.31 -3.24
C ALA A 32 -0.97 7.14 -3.78
N VAL A 33 -1.67 6.08 -3.35
CA VAL A 33 -3.05 5.84 -3.78
C VAL A 33 -4.00 6.88 -3.20
N GLY A 34 -3.84 7.24 -1.93
CA GLY A 34 -4.70 8.22 -1.27
C GLY A 34 -4.58 9.64 -1.82
N VAL A 35 -3.35 10.08 -2.16
CA VAL A 35 -3.09 11.44 -2.68
C VAL A 35 -3.39 11.55 -4.17
N LEU A 36 -2.91 10.59 -4.98
CA LEU A 36 -3.07 10.63 -6.44
C LEU A 36 -4.44 10.11 -6.92
N GLY A 37 -5.20 9.46 -6.03
CA GLY A 37 -6.38 8.66 -6.37
C GLY A 37 -5.99 7.28 -6.90
N GLY A 38 -6.95 6.36 -6.89
CA GLY A 38 -6.73 4.94 -7.16
C GLY A 38 -5.99 4.64 -8.46
N LYS A 39 -6.43 5.22 -9.58
CA LYS A 39 -5.84 4.96 -10.90
C LYS A 39 -4.37 5.37 -10.99
N ARG A 40 -4.05 6.62 -10.59
CA ARG A 40 -2.68 7.15 -10.71
C ARG A 40 -1.77 6.56 -9.63
N GLY A 41 -2.30 6.31 -8.44
CA GLY A 41 -1.58 5.65 -7.36
C GLY A 41 -1.18 4.22 -7.74
N SER A 42 -2.11 3.42 -8.26
CA SER A 42 -1.81 2.06 -8.73
C SER A 42 -0.77 2.05 -9.86
N LEU A 43 -0.81 3.05 -10.76
CA LEU A 43 0.21 3.18 -11.80
C LEU A 43 1.59 3.53 -11.21
N SER A 44 1.66 4.35 -10.16
CA SER A 44 2.93 4.64 -9.46
C SER A 44 3.53 3.38 -8.84
N VAL A 45 2.70 2.55 -8.20
CA VAL A 45 3.12 1.27 -7.62
C VAL A 45 3.59 0.30 -8.71
N LEU A 46 2.87 0.22 -9.83
CA LEU A 46 3.27 -0.62 -10.96
C LEU A 46 4.63 -0.20 -11.53
N ILE A 47 4.84 1.11 -11.76
CA ILE A 47 6.12 1.64 -12.25
C ILE A 47 7.25 1.32 -11.26
N TYR A 48 7.03 1.52 -9.96
CA TYR A 48 7.99 1.15 -8.93
C TYR A 48 8.41 -0.33 -9.03
N ILE A 49 7.44 -1.24 -9.15
CA ILE A 49 7.70 -2.69 -9.28
C ILE A 49 8.46 -2.99 -10.57
N LEU A 50 8.10 -2.38 -11.70
CA LEU A 50 8.79 -2.57 -12.98
C LEU A 50 10.24 -2.09 -12.92
N LEU A 51 10.52 -0.94 -12.32
CA LEU A 51 11.88 -0.44 -12.11
C LEU A 51 12.71 -1.43 -11.29
N GLY A 52 12.14 -1.96 -10.22
CA GLY A 52 12.79 -2.99 -9.42
C GLY A 52 13.01 -4.30 -10.18
N ALA A 53 12.05 -4.74 -10.99
CA ALA A 53 12.13 -5.95 -11.79
C ALA A 53 13.26 -5.89 -12.83
N VAL A 54 13.48 -4.72 -13.46
CA VAL A 54 14.56 -4.48 -14.43
C VAL A 54 15.95 -4.48 -13.76
N GLY A 55 16.01 -4.41 -12.42
CA GLY A 55 17.26 -4.47 -11.67
C GLY A 55 17.70 -3.16 -11.03
N ILE A 56 16.88 -2.10 -11.12
CA ILE A 56 17.17 -0.87 -10.39
C ILE A 56 17.00 -1.15 -8.89
N PRO A 57 17.92 -0.72 -8.01
CA PRO A 57 17.94 -1.06 -6.59
C PRO A 57 16.90 -0.25 -5.79
N VAL A 58 15.61 -0.42 -6.14
CA VAL A 58 14.49 0.30 -5.52
C VAL A 58 13.79 -0.48 -4.41
N PHE A 59 14.10 -1.76 -4.23
CA PHE A 59 13.52 -2.58 -3.17
C PHE A 59 14.28 -2.46 -1.86
N ALA A 60 13.74 -3.01 -0.78
CA ALA A 60 14.34 -2.98 0.56
C ALA A 60 15.80 -3.46 0.55
N GLY A 61 16.65 -2.77 1.32
CA GLY A 61 18.08 -3.07 1.37
C GLY A 61 18.84 -2.76 0.07
N PHE A 62 18.38 -1.75 -0.70
CA PHE A 62 18.97 -1.36 -1.99
C PHE A 62 19.05 -2.54 -2.99
N SER A 63 18.09 -3.43 -2.94
CA SER A 63 18.01 -4.60 -3.80
C SER A 63 17.15 -4.35 -5.03
N GLY A 64 17.35 -5.16 -6.07
CA GLY A 64 16.59 -5.12 -7.32
C GLY A 64 16.77 -6.41 -8.11
N GLY A 65 16.04 -6.51 -9.20
CA GLY A 65 16.05 -7.65 -10.10
C GLY A 65 14.87 -8.60 -9.89
N PHE A 66 14.57 -9.33 -10.96
CA PHE A 66 13.43 -10.26 -10.98
C PHE A 66 13.54 -11.36 -9.92
N GLY A 67 14.78 -11.72 -9.50
CA GLY A 67 15.02 -12.70 -8.44
C GLY A 67 14.44 -12.31 -7.09
N ILE A 68 14.36 -11.01 -6.77
CA ILE A 68 13.74 -10.51 -5.53
C ILE A 68 12.22 -10.74 -5.54
N LEU A 69 11.59 -10.55 -6.70
CA LEU A 69 10.15 -10.80 -6.86
C LEU A 69 9.80 -12.29 -6.76
N LEU A 70 10.72 -13.18 -7.10
CA LEU A 70 10.57 -14.62 -6.92
C LEU A 70 11.04 -15.12 -5.54
N GLY A 71 11.69 -14.26 -4.77
CA GLY A 71 12.12 -14.53 -3.40
C GLY A 71 10.97 -14.52 -2.39
N SER A 72 11.31 -14.75 -1.13
CA SER A 72 10.34 -14.85 -0.03
C SER A 72 9.53 -13.57 0.20
N THR A 73 10.10 -12.40 -0.07
CA THR A 73 9.46 -11.10 0.09
C THR A 73 8.68 -10.64 -1.14
N GLY A 74 8.83 -11.32 -2.29
CA GLY A 74 8.19 -10.94 -3.55
C GLY A 74 6.67 -10.89 -3.49
N GLY A 75 6.07 -11.78 -2.70
CA GLY A 75 4.62 -11.79 -2.48
C GLY A 75 4.07 -10.50 -1.87
N TYR A 76 4.83 -9.85 -0.99
CA TYR A 76 4.45 -8.56 -0.41
C TYR A 76 4.53 -7.43 -1.45
N ILE A 77 5.58 -7.45 -2.28
CA ILE A 77 5.75 -6.46 -3.35
C ILE A 77 4.60 -6.57 -4.37
N ILE A 78 4.23 -7.79 -4.74
CA ILE A 78 3.08 -8.06 -5.60
C ILE A 78 1.77 -7.70 -4.86
N GLY A 79 1.69 -7.99 -3.58
CA GLY A 79 0.58 -7.65 -2.70
C GLY A 79 0.27 -6.15 -2.67
N PHE A 80 1.28 -5.28 -2.72
CA PHE A 80 1.08 -3.83 -2.82
C PHE A 80 0.33 -3.42 -4.09
N LEU A 81 0.61 -4.07 -5.21
CA LEU A 81 -0.12 -3.79 -6.45
C LEU A 81 -1.59 -4.21 -6.33
N PHE A 82 -1.86 -5.40 -5.78
CA PHE A 82 -3.24 -5.85 -5.56
C PHE A 82 -3.99 -4.96 -4.57
N SER A 83 -3.33 -4.52 -3.52
CA SER A 83 -3.90 -3.55 -2.56
C SER A 83 -4.25 -2.23 -3.23
N ALA A 84 -3.34 -1.69 -4.05
CA ALA A 84 -3.58 -0.46 -4.80
C ALA A 84 -4.73 -0.60 -5.80
N LEU A 85 -4.83 -1.73 -6.51
CA LEU A 85 -5.92 -2.04 -7.43
C LEU A 85 -7.26 -2.19 -6.70
N LEU A 86 -7.27 -2.84 -5.53
CA LEU A 86 -8.47 -2.95 -4.69
C LEU A 86 -8.95 -1.57 -4.23
N MET A 87 -8.04 -0.71 -3.76
CA MET A 87 -8.36 0.66 -3.37
C MET A 87 -8.93 1.46 -4.54
N TRP A 88 -8.33 1.30 -5.74
CA TRP A 88 -8.87 1.92 -6.95
C TRP A 88 -10.27 1.40 -7.28
N GLY A 89 -10.51 0.10 -7.22
CA GLY A 89 -11.83 -0.49 -7.44
C GLY A 89 -12.87 0.04 -6.45
N MET A 90 -12.52 0.14 -5.17
CA MET A 90 -13.41 0.70 -4.15
C MET A 90 -13.69 2.19 -4.37
N GLU A 91 -12.67 2.99 -4.73
CA GLU A 91 -12.85 4.40 -5.10
C GLU A 91 -13.79 4.56 -6.30
N ALA A 92 -13.67 3.69 -7.32
CA ALA A 92 -14.50 3.72 -8.52
C ALA A 92 -15.96 3.31 -8.25
N LEU A 93 -16.20 2.38 -7.32
CA LEU A 93 -17.53 1.86 -7.00
C LEU A 93 -18.28 2.68 -5.95
N LEU A 94 -17.57 3.14 -4.91
CA LEU A 94 -18.15 3.78 -3.71
C LEU A 94 -17.88 5.29 -3.63
N GLY A 95 -17.10 5.82 -4.58
CA GLY A 95 -16.75 7.24 -4.65
C GLY A 95 -15.56 7.62 -3.74
N LYS A 96 -15.21 8.91 -3.76
CA LYS A 96 -14.03 9.47 -3.07
C LYS A 96 -14.32 9.94 -1.65
N LYS A 97 -15.11 9.21 -0.89
CA LYS A 97 -15.43 9.58 0.49
C LYS A 97 -14.30 9.16 1.44
N THR A 98 -14.04 9.96 2.47
CA THR A 98 -12.97 9.69 3.45
C THR A 98 -13.12 8.33 4.13
N TRP A 99 -14.35 7.93 4.46
CA TRP A 99 -14.60 6.63 5.08
C TRP A 99 -14.35 5.47 4.10
N VAL A 100 -14.62 5.66 2.79
CA VAL A 100 -14.31 4.67 1.73
C VAL A 100 -12.80 4.50 1.63
N LEU A 101 -12.05 5.60 1.67
CA LEU A 101 -10.60 5.57 1.68
C LEU A 101 -10.08 4.78 2.90
N GLY A 102 -10.57 5.08 4.11
CA GLY A 102 -10.18 4.35 5.32
C GLY A 102 -10.48 2.85 5.24
N LEU A 103 -11.69 2.50 4.81
CA LEU A 103 -12.08 1.10 4.63
C LEU A 103 -11.21 0.39 3.57
N SER A 104 -10.95 1.07 2.44
CA SER A 104 -10.14 0.51 1.36
C SER A 104 -8.68 0.29 1.78
N MET A 105 -8.13 1.16 2.64
CA MET A 105 -6.79 1.01 3.20
C MET A 105 -6.71 -0.23 4.11
N VAL A 106 -7.67 -0.42 5.00
CA VAL A 106 -7.73 -1.60 5.88
C VAL A 106 -7.85 -2.89 5.07
N LEU A 107 -8.77 -2.92 4.10
CA LEU A 107 -8.94 -4.09 3.22
C LEU A 107 -7.70 -4.34 2.35
N GLY A 108 -7.08 -3.27 1.83
CA GLY A 108 -5.84 -3.34 1.09
C GLY A 108 -4.69 -3.95 1.90
N LEU A 109 -4.58 -3.57 3.18
CA LEU A 109 -3.59 -4.13 4.09
C LEU A 109 -3.82 -5.63 4.33
N ILE A 110 -5.07 -6.03 4.55
CA ILE A 110 -5.44 -7.45 4.72
C ILE A 110 -5.06 -8.25 3.46
N VAL A 111 -5.36 -7.74 2.27
CA VAL A 111 -5.02 -8.39 1.00
C VAL A 111 -3.50 -8.50 0.84
N CYS A 112 -2.74 -7.44 1.17
CA CYS A 112 -1.29 -7.46 1.12
C CYS A 112 -0.71 -8.56 2.03
N TYR A 113 -1.17 -8.62 3.27
CA TYR A 113 -0.70 -9.64 4.22
C TYR A 113 -1.10 -11.05 3.79
N ALA A 114 -2.33 -11.24 3.28
CA ALA A 114 -2.77 -12.55 2.82
C ALA A 114 -1.89 -13.07 1.66
N ILE A 115 -1.71 -12.26 0.62
CA ILE A 115 -0.87 -12.62 -0.54
C ILE A 115 0.59 -12.82 -0.12
N GLY A 116 1.14 -11.88 0.67
CA GLY A 116 2.52 -11.95 1.13
C GLY A 116 2.80 -13.18 1.98
N THR A 117 1.92 -13.50 2.93
CA THR A 117 2.06 -14.65 3.83
C THR A 117 1.97 -15.97 3.07
N VAL A 118 0.98 -16.12 2.18
CA VAL A 118 0.83 -17.34 1.36
C VAL A 118 2.06 -17.54 0.46
N TRP A 119 2.52 -16.47 -0.17
CA TRP A 119 3.72 -16.52 -1.00
C TRP A 119 4.97 -16.86 -0.19
N PHE A 120 5.16 -16.20 0.95
CA PHE A 120 6.28 -16.47 1.85
C PHE A 120 6.30 -17.94 2.29
N MET A 121 5.15 -18.49 2.71
CA MET A 121 5.05 -19.90 3.08
C MET A 121 5.45 -20.82 1.93
N ALA A 122 4.95 -20.56 0.72
CA ALA A 122 5.24 -21.39 -0.45
C ALA A 122 6.74 -21.40 -0.79
N VAL A 123 7.37 -20.21 -0.81
CA VAL A 123 8.80 -20.09 -1.14
C VAL A 123 9.69 -20.59 0.00
N TYR A 124 9.36 -20.29 1.25
CA TYR A 124 10.13 -20.71 2.41
C TYR A 124 10.09 -22.23 2.62
N THR A 125 8.92 -22.84 2.49
CA THR A 125 8.76 -24.31 2.60
C THR A 125 9.58 -25.04 1.54
N LYS A 126 9.64 -24.49 0.32
CA LYS A 126 10.42 -25.08 -0.76
C LYS A 126 11.94 -25.03 -0.51
N ASN A 127 12.43 -23.97 0.14
CA ASN A 127 13.87 -23.73 0.31
C ASN A 127 14.42 -24.22 1.67
N SER A 128 13.62 -24.18 2.73
CA SER A 128 14.08 -24.39 4.12
C SER A 128 13.27 -25.45 4.88
N GLY A 129 12.28 -26.08 4.24
CA GLY A 129 11.44 -27.09 4.84
C GLY A 129 10.10 -26.55 5.41
N PRO A 130 9.22 -27.45 5.87
CA PRO A 130 7.87 -27.08 6.30
C PRO A 130 7.90 -26.15 7.52
N VAL A 131 7.16 -25.06 7.44
CA VAL A 131 7.00 -24.08 8.51
C VAL A 131 5.52 -23.96 8.89
N GLY A 132 5.23 -23.85 10.20
CA GLY A 132 3.86 -23.68 10.69
C GLY A 132 3.33 -22.28 10.42
N LEU A 133 2.02 -22.17 10.10
CA LEU A 133 1.35 -20.90 9.85
C LEU A 133 1.56 -19.90 11.02
N ALA A 134 1.49 -20.36 12.27
CA ALA A 134 1.67 -19.51 13.44
C ALA A 134 3.07 -18.85 13.48
N ALA A 135 4.12 -19.58 13.10
CA ALA A 135 5.47 -19.06 13.02
C ALA A 135 5.57 -18.01 11.91
N VAL A 136 5.01 -18.26 10.73
CA VAL A 136 5.01 -17.31 9.62
C VAL A 136 4.25 -16.03 9.98
N LEU A 137 3.08 -16.13 10.59
CA LEU A 137 2.31 -14.97 11.06
C LEU A 137 3.09 -14.15 12.10
N SER A 138 3.82 -14.80 13.00
CA SER A 138 4.65 -14.10 13.99
C SER A 138 5.81 -13.33 13.39
N TRP A 139 6.36 -13.78 12.27
CA TRP A 139 7.48 -13.11 11.58
C TRP A 139 7.02 -12.07 10.57
N CYS A 140 5.88 -12.32 9.91
CA CYS A 140 5.47 -11.58 8.72
C CYS A 140 4.29 -10.63 8.95
N VAL A 141 3.54 -10.78 10.04
CA VAL A 141 2.32 -10.00 10.27
C VAL A 141 2.36 -9.28 11.63
N ILE A 142 2.69 -9.99 12.72
CA ILE A 142 2.65 -9.40 14.06
C ILE A 142 3.50 -8.12 14.19
N PRO A 143 4.75 -8.04 13.68
CA PRO A 143 5.55 -6.83 13.78
C PRO A 143 4.95 -5.61 13.08
N PHE A 144 4.07 -5.85 12.09
CA PHE A 144 3.51 -4.81 11.23
C PHE A 144 2.09 -4.37 11.67
N ILE A 145 1.40 -5.18 12.49
CA ILE A 145 0.01 -4.88 12.94
C ILE A 145 -0.11 -3.55 13.69
N ILE A 146 0.93 -3.10 14.39
CA ILE A 146 0.88 -1.84 15.13
C ILE A 146 1.30 -0.66 14.25
N PRO A 147 2.46 -0.67 13.58
CA PRO A 147 2.95 0.49 12.84
C PRO A 147 2.16 0.78 11.56
N ASP A 148 1.72 -0.23 10.81
CA ASP A 148 1.04 0.00 9.54
C ASP A 148 -0.33 0.67 9.70
N PRO A 149 -1.26 0.20 10.56
CA PRO A 149 -2.50 0.92 10.84
C PRO A 149 -2.28 2.30 11.45
N PHE A 150 -1.23 2.48 12.27
CA PHE A 150 -0.90 3.77 12.87
C PHE A 150 -0.53 4.81 11.80
N HIS A 151 0.31 4.45 10.83
CA HIS A 151 0.65 5.32 9.70
C HIS A 151 -0.59 5.63 8.83
N GLN A 152 -1.46 4.65 8.60
CA GLN A 152 -2.71 4.85 7.87
C GLN A 152 -3.65 5.79 8.63
N PHE A 153 -3.76 5.65 9.94
CA PHE A 153 -4.56 6.53 10.78
C PHE A 153 -4.06 7.98 10.74
N ILE A 154 -2.75 8.20 10.83
CA ILE A 154 -2.15 9.54 10.71
C ILE A 154 -2.51 10.15 9.34
N TYR A 155 -2.37 9.38 8.27
CA TYR A 155 -2.71 9.86 6.93
C TYR A 155 -4.19 10.26 6.83
N LEU A 156 -5.11 9.41 7.33
CA LEU A 156 -6.55 9.69 7.34
C LEU A 156 -6.87 10.93 8.17
N LEU A 157 -6.24 11.07 9.33
CA LEU A 157 -6.42 12.25 10.19
C LEU A 157 -5.97 13.53 9.47
N CYS A 158 -4.77 13.53 8.90
CA CYS A 158 -4.24 14.67 8.13
C CYS A 158 -5.13 14.99 6.92
N SER A 159 -5.58 13.98 6.17
CA SER A 159 -6.48 14.14 5.03
C SER A 159 -7.83 14.72 5.42
N THR A 160 -8.37 14.28 6.56
CA THR A 160 -9.65 14.80 7.09
C THR A 160 -9.52 16.23 7.56
N LEU A 161 -8.45 16.56 8.31
CA LEU A 161 -8.19 17.93 8.77
C LEU A 161 -8.00 18.88 7.60
N TYR A 162 -7.22 18.45 6.58
CA TYR A 162 -7.01 19.24 5.37
C TYR A 162 -8.30 19.54 4.62
N ARG A 163 -9.27 18.60 4.57
CA ARG A 163 -10.59 18.82 3.97
C ARG A 163 -11.45 19.76 4.78
N ILE A 164 -11.35 19.74 6.11
CA ILE A 164 -12.09 20.67 6.97
C ILE A 164 -11.60 22.10 6.74
N ASP A 165 -10.30 22.30 6.57
CA ASP A 165 -9.72 23.61 6.31
C ASP A 165 -9.98 24.11 4.87
N HIS A 166 -10.24 23.21 3.92
CA HIS A 166 -10.47 23.50 2.51
C HIS A 166 -11.77 22.86 2.00
N PRO A 167 -12.95 23.34 2.45
CA PRO A 167 -14.24 22.74 2.07
C PRO A 167 -14.54 22.82 0.57
N GLU A 168 -13.91 23.77 -0.16
CA GLU A 168 -14.03 23.89 -1.61
C GLU A 168 -13.42 22.72 -2.39
N LEU A 169 -12.62 21.87 -1.75
CA LEU A 169 -12.04 20.67 -2.36
C LEU A 169 -12.85 19.41 -2.11
N ASP A 170 -13.96 19.52 -1.39
CA ASP A 170 -14.85 18.39 -1.15
C ASP A 170 -15.71 18.10 -2.40
N PRO A 171 -15.60 16.90 -3.01
CA PRO A 171 -16.40 16.55 -4.18
C PRO A 171 -17.91 16.56 -3.94
N ASP A 172 -18.38 16.49 -2.69
CA ASP A 172 -19.79 16.57 -2.35
C ASP A 172 -20.29 18.03 -2.18
N HIS A 173 -19.38 19.02 -2.10
CA HIS A 173 -19.73 20.44 -1.95
C HIS A 173 -20.44 21.02 -3.17
N ASP A 174 -19.98 20.64 -4.38
CA ASP A 174 -20.59 21.11 -5.64
C ASP A 174 -22.02 20.56 -5.84
N GLN A 175 -22.31 19.35 -5.34
CA GLN A 175 -23.66 18.77 -5.44
C GLN A 175 -24.67 19.47 -4.52
N GLN A 176 -24.26 19.93 -3.35
CA GLN A 176 -25.14 20.67 -2.42
C GLN A 176 -25.44 22.07 -2.95
N HIS A 177 -24.49 22.70 -3.64
CA HIS A 177 -24.70 24.04 -4.22
C HIS A 177 -25.63 24.03 -5.43
N CYS A 178 -25.71 22.91 -6.19
CA CYS A 178 -26.64 22.75 -7.30
C CYS A 178 -28.08 22.52 -6.80
N GLN A 179 -28.28 21.75 -5.72
CA GLN A 179 -29.61 21.47 -5.19
C GLN A 179 -30.26 22.67 -4.49
N GLY A 180 -29.47 23.62 -3.97
CA GLY A 180 -29.96 24.82 -3.28
C GLY A 180 -30.42 25.95 -4.22
N LYS A 181 -30.20 25.84 -5.53
CA LYS A 181 -30.60 26.84 -6.54
C LYS A 181 -31.94 26.55 -7.21
N ASP A 182 -32.49 25.36 -6.99
CA ASP A 182 -33.76 24.92 -7.59
C ASP A 182 -34.94 25.03 -6.61
N GLN A 183 -34.79 25.71 -5.46
CA GLN A 183 -35.84 26.09 -4.50
C GLN A 183 -36.00 27.61 -4.45
#